data_47085f917d9861916b848bb5452a8791
#
_entry.id   47085f917d9861916b848bb5452a8791
#
_cell.length_a   1.000
_cell.length_b   1.000
_cell.length_c   1.000
_cell.angle_alpha   90.00
_cell.angle_beta   90.00
_cell.angle_gamma   90.00
#
_symmetry.space_group_name_H-M   'P 1'
#
loop_
_entity.id
_entity.type
_entity.pdbx_description
1 polymer ?
#
loop_
_entity_poly.entity_id
_entity_poly.type
_entity_poly.pdbx_seq_one_letter_code
_entity_poly.pdbx_strand_id
1 'polypeptide(L)'
;LSVHSGIGEEYMQDQGELVIKGIRIESKVLQERNVRPCGEGKCIAACCSGGVWLREDEAPRILKWADAIKACLPADRHDHSNWFESGKDDEEEEIGTSTVDDPARPGQHCCVFLQPDRKCSLQVVSQENNLRWPGIKPFYCATYPFYTEDDALMVDDETPLKFKGAACRRPSSDKRPLYEIYKMEAILALGEDGYRELLSRVDRSRRR
;
A
#
# COMPACT_ATOMS: atom_id res chain seq x y z
N LEU A 1 -8.42 -33.13 -27.87
CA LEU A 1 -7.14 -33.41 -27.22
C LEU A 1 -6.75 -32.18 -26.41
N SER A 2 -7.07 -32.24 -25.12
CA SER A 2 -6.80 -31.19 -24.13
C SER A 2 -5.43 -31.49 -23.51
N VAL A 3 -4.47 -30.60 -23.68
CA VAL A 3 -3.18 -30.68 -23.00
C VAL A 3 -3.26 -29.73 -21.81
N HIS A 4 -3.53 -30.26 -20.64
CA HIS A 4 -3.40 -29.59 -19.38
C HIS A 4 -1.90 -29.44 -19.05
N SER A 5 -1.42 -28.22 -19.01
CA SER A 5 -0.08 -27.88 -18.55
C SER A 5 -0.05 -27.90 -17.01
N GLY A 6 0.20 -29.07 -16.47
CA GLY A 6 0.43 -29.27 -15.03
C GLY A 6 1.88 -28.98 -14.65
N ILE A 7 2.27 -27.72 -14.54
CA ILE A 7 3.60 -27.33 -14.00
C ILE A 7 3.46 -26.38 -12.77
N GLY A 8 2.23 -26.05 -12.36
CA GLY A 8 1.97 -25.12 -11.27
C GLY A 8 1.69 -25.73 -9.89
N GLU A 9 1.31 -27.00 -9.82
CA GLU A 9 0.80 -27.60 -8.57
C GLU A 9 1.84 -28.42 -7.79
N GLU A 10 2.97 -28.78 -8.39
CA GLU A 10 3.99 -29.62 -7.73
C GLU A 10 4.93 -28.88 -6.78
N TYR A 11 4.85 -27.52 -6.72
CA TYR A 11 5.75 -26.69 -5.87
C TYR A 11 5.24 -26.44 -4.45
N MET A 12 4.06 -26.94 -4.09
CA MET A 12 3.34 -26.56 -2.86
C MET A 12 3.48 -27.56 -1.70
N GLN A 13 4.28 -28.61 -1.78
CA GLN A 13 4.23 -29.69 -0.77
C GLN A 13 5.37 -29.78 0.24
N ASP A 14 6.44 -28.94 0.20
CA ASP A 14 7.52 -29.07 1.21
C ASP A 14 8.34 -27.77 1.48
N GLN A 15 7.75 -26.61 1.44
CA GLN A 15 8.39 -25.38 1.92
C GLN A 15 7.66 -24.93 3.18
N GLY A 16 8.28 -25.20 4.34
CA GLY A 16 7.82 -24.67 5.62
C GLY A 16 7.57 -23.16 5.52
N GLU A 17 6.55 -22.70 6.23
CA GLU A 17 6.11 -21.31 6.28
C GLU A 17 7.30 -20.36 6.45
N LEU A 18 7.47 -19.40 5.53
CA LEU A 18 8.57 -18.45 5.60
C LEU A 18 8.27 -17.37 6.64
N VAL A 19 9.02 -17.39 7.72
CA VAL A 19 8.91 -16.38 8.79
C VAL A 19 10.18 -15.51 8.80
N ILE A 20 9.99 -14.20 8.73
CA ILE A 20 11.06 -13.19 8.76
C ILE A 20 10.84 -12.29 9.97
N LYS A 21 11.74 -12.32 10.94
CA LYS A 21 11.65 -11.54 12.19
C LYS A 21 10.30 -11.67 12.92
N GLY A 22 9.74 -12.86 12.94
CA GLY A 22 8.43 -13.14 13.54
C GLY A 22 7.25 -12.88 12.64
N ILE A 23 7.44 -12.26 11.46
CA ILE A 23 6.39 -12.00 10.48
C ILE A 23 6.35 -13.14 9.47
N ARG A 24 5.22 -13.80 9.36
CA ARG A 24 4.93 -14.82 8.34
C ARG A 24 4.76 -14.15 6.98
N ILE A 25 5.40 -14.67 5.97
CA ILE A 25 5.31 -14.13 4.61
C ILE A 25 4.32 -14.96 3.79
N GLU A 26 3.22 -14.35 3.37
CA GLU A 26 2.24 -15.01 2.52
C GLU A 26 2.85 -15.42 1.18
N SER A 27 2.47 -16.60 0.68
CA SER A 27 2.99 -17.16 -0.57
C SER A 27 2.84 -16.21 -1.76
N LYS A 28 1.76 -15.43 -1.80
CA LYS A 28 1.48 -14.45 -2.85
C LYS A 28 2.51 -13.33 -2.93
N VAL A 29 3.03 -12.86 -1.79
CA VAL A 29 4.14 -11.89 -1.73
C VAL A 29 5.36 -12.41 -2.50
N LEU A 30 5.61 -13.73 -2.43
CA LEU A 30 6.76 -14.40 -3.01
C LEU A 30 6.57 -14.83 -4.46
N GLN A 31 5.34 -15.14 -4.86
CA GLN A 31 5.04 -15.86 -6.10
C GLN A 31 4.34 -15.01 -7.15
N GLU A 32 3.51 -14.04 -6.77
CA GLU A 32 2.80 -13.25 -7.76
C GLU A 32 3.76 -12.44 -8.63
N ARG A 33 3.53 -12.49 -9.92
CA ARG A 33 4.35 -11.87 -10.98
C ARG A 33 3.44 -11.23 -12.03
N ASN A 34 4.06 -10.62 -13.03
CA ASN A 34 3.36 -10.03 -14.17
C ASN A 34 2.40 -8.89 -13.77
N VAL A 35 2.75 -8.13 -12.74
CA VAL A 35 1.99 -6.96 -12.28
C VAL A 35 2.80 -5.68 -12.45
N ARG A 36 2.10 -4.56 -12.60
CA ARG A 36 2.73 -3.23 -12.63
C ARG A 36 2.89 -2.68 -11.23
N PRO A 37 3.99 -1.94 -10.96
CA PRO A 37 4.10 -1.15 -9.75
C PRO A 37 3.03 -0.05 -9.69
N CYS A 38 2.76 0.45 -8.49
CA CYS A 38 1.91 1.62 -8.28
C CYS A 38 2.53 2.85 -8.96
N GLY A 39 1.69 3.71 -9.55
CA GLY A 39 2.12 4.96 -10.20
C GLY A 39 2.41 4.84 -11.69
N GLU A 40 2.48 3.64 -12.25
CA GLU A 40 2.58 3.46 -13.69
C GLU A 40 1.19 3.47 -14.35
N GLY A 41 0.91 4.53 -15.09
CA GLY A 41 -0.32 4.68 -15.86
C GLY A 41 -1.43 5.44 -15.13
N LYS A 42 -2.63 5.44 -15.72
CA LYS A 42 -3.81 6.12 -15.13
C LYS A 42 -4.38 5.29 -14.00
N CYS A 43 -4.26 5.78 -12.78
CA CYS A 43 -4.87 5.18 -11.58
C CYS A 43 -6.09 6.00 -11.14
N ILE A 44 -7.16 5.32 -10.73
CA ILE A 44 -8.33 5.96 -10.11
C ILE A 44 -8.12 6.23 -8.61
N ALA A 45 -6.93 5.93 -8.09
CA ALA A 45 -6.59 6.01 -6.66
C ALA A 45 -7.55 5.19 -5.78
N ALA A 46 -7.78 3.93 -6.15
CA ALA A 46 -8.69 3.04 -5.42
C ALA A 46 -8.28 2.85 -3.95
N CYS A 47 -6.96 2.82 -3.65
CA CYS A 47 -6.44 2.75 -2.29
C CYS A 47 -6.77 3.99 -1.41
N CYS A 48 -7.28 5.08 -2.01
CA CYS A 48 -7.71 6.29 -1.29
C CYS A 48 -9.24 6.35 -1.12
N SER A 49 -9.97 5.26 -1.27
CA SER A 49 -11.45 5.29 -1.27
C SER A 49 -12.07 5.35 0.11
N GLY A 50 -11.35 4.98 1.18
CA GLY A 50 -11.91 4.83 2.52
C GLY A 50 -11.16 5.59 3.62
N GLY A 51 -10.19 6.44 3.27
CA GLY A 51 -9.29 6.97 4.30
C GLY A 51 -8.32 5.89 4.81
N VAL A 52 -7.65 6.16 5.94
CA VAL A 52 -6.71 5.23 6.56
C VAL A 52 -6.52 5.56 8.04
N TRP A 53 -6.41 4.57 8.90
CA TRP A 53 -5.98 4.72 10.27
C TRP A 53 -4.51 5.16 10.34
N LEU A 54 -4.18 5.96 11.33
CA LEU A 54 -2.88 6.57 11.51
C LEU A 54 -2.19 5.99 12.75
N ARG A 55 -0.89 5.87 12.68
CA ARG A 55 -0.06 5.67 13.87
C ARG A 55 0.00 6.97 14.67
N GLU A 56 0.26 6.87 15.96
CA GLU A 56 0.20 7.96 16.93
C GLU A 56 0.96 9.23 16.49
N ASP A 57 2.11 9.11 15.84
CA ASP A 57 2.95 10.24 15.43
C ASP A 57 2.60 10.83 14.05
N GLU A 58 1.70 10.20 13.30
CA GLU A 58 1.50 10.52 11.88
C GLU A 58 0.65 11.77 11.67
N ALA A 59 -0.43 11.96 12.43
CA ALA A 59 -1.25 13.16 12.32
C ALA A 59 -0.45 14.44 12.68
N PRO A 60 0.31 14.49 13.79
CA PRO A 60 1.19 15.63 14.08
C PRO A 60 2.27 15.85 13.01
N ARG A 61 2.81 14.78 12.42
CA ARG A 61 3.80 14.86 11.35
C ARG A 61 3.22 15.47 10.07
N ILE A 62 2.01 15.09 9.70
CA ILE A 62 1.27 15.64 8.55
C ILE A 62 0.97 17.13 8.77
N LEU A 63 0.48 17.51 9.94
CA LEU A 63 0.12 18.89 10.26
C LEU A 63 1.29 19.89 10.18
N LYS A 64 2.53 19.45 10.38
CA LYS A 64 3.73 20.29 10.18
C LYS A 64 3.87 20.77 8.72
N TRP A 65 3.23 20.12 7.79
CA TRP A 65 3.25 20.43 6.37
C TRP A 65 1.92 21.02 5.86
N ALA A 66 1.06 21.50 6.77
CA ALA A 66 -0.29 21.92 6.46
C ALA A 66 -0.35 22.93 5.31
N ASP A 67 0.51 23.93 5.28
CA ASP A 67 0.49 24.96 4.24
C ASP A 67 0.86 24.39 2.85
N ALA A 68 1.86 23.53 2.78
CA ALA A 68 2.23 22.85 1.54
C ALA A 68 1.12 21.90 1.06
N ILE A 69 0.46 21.21 1.98
CA ILE A 69 -0.66 20.32 1.66
C ILE A 69 -1.86 21.12 1.13
N LYS A 70 -2.22 22.25 1.76
CA LYS A 70 -3.29 23.14 1.31
C LYS A 70 -3.03 23.64 -0.11
N ALA A 71 -1.79 23.94 -0.46
CA ALA A 71 -1.44 24.37 -1.82
C ALA A 71 -1.74 23.30 -2.89
N CYS A 72 -1.83 22.03 -2.49
CA CYS A 72 -2.16 20.91 -3.38
C CYS A 72 -3.64 20.55 -3.38
N LEU A 73 -4.42 21.03 -2.41
CA LEU A 73 -5.81 20.64 -2.20
C LEU A 73 -6.80 21.70 -2.69
N PRO A 74 -8.02 21.32 -3.08
CA PRO A 74 -9.11 22.25 -3.29
C PRO A 74 -9.42 23.09 -2.04
N ALA A 75 -9.90 24.33 -2.22
CA ALA A 75 -10.13 25.29 -1.14
C ALA A 75 -11.10 24.80 -0.04
N ASP A 76 -12.08 23.97 -0.41
CA ASP A 76 -13.04 23.35 0.53
C ASP A 76 -12.39 22.35 1.49
N ARG A 77 -11.14 21.94 1.26
CA ARG A 77 -10.34 21.06 2.11
C ARG A 77 -9.19 21.77 2.80
N HIS A 78 -9.15 23.09 2.84
CA HIS A 78 -8.08 23.85 3.49
C HIS A 78 -8.22 23.94 5.02
N ASP A 79 -9.39 23.69 5.58
CA ASP A 79 -9.54 23.60 7.01
C ASP A 79 -8.96 22.27 7.54
N HIS A 80 -7.74 22.34 8.07
CA HIS A 80 -7.02 21.18 8.56
C HIS A 80 -7.62 20.57 9.84
N SER A 81 -8.54 21.26 10.52
CA SER A 81 -9.28 20.67 11.65
C SER A 81 -10.20 19.53 11.21
N ASN A 82 -10.53 19.48 9.91
CA ASN A 82 -11.38 18.45 9.30
C ASN A 82 -10.58 17.36 8.55
N TRP A 83 -9.24 17.32 8.69
CA TRP A 83 -8.42 16.32 7.99
C TRP A 83 -8.41 14.96 8.68
N PHE A 84 -8.75 14.95 9.95
CA PHE A 84 -8.71 13.74 10.76
C PHE A 84 -10.03 13.54 11.48
N GLU A 85 -10.38 12.30 11.68
CA GLU A 85 -11.53 11.87 12.45
C GLU A 85 -11.10 10.88 13.53
N SER A 86 -11.76 10.94 14.69
CA SER A 86 -11.57 9.95 15.74
C SER A 86 -12.57 8.83 15.52
N GLY A 87 -12.09 7.60 15.55
CA GLY A 87 -12.89 6.39 15.58
C GLY A 87 -12.60 5.60 16.82
N LYS A 88 -13.40 4.58 17.08
CA LYS A 88 -13.13 3.58 18.09
C LYS A 88 -13.09 2.23 17.39
N ASP A 89 -11.99 1.53 17.55
CA ASP A 89 -11.93 0.11 17.27
C ASP A 89 -11.79 -0.62 18.60
N ASP A 90 -12.78 -1.48 18.89
CA ASP A 90 -12.98 -2.17 20.16
C ASP A 90 -12.97 -1.25 21.40
N GLU A 91 -11.84 -0.95 22.01
CA GLU A 91 -11.74 -0.11 23.22
C GLU A 91 -10.71 1.04 23.08
N GLU A 92 -9.98 1.11 21.97
CA GLU A 92 -8.96 2.13 21.74
C GLU A 92 -9.46 3.27 20.84
N GLU A 93 -9.09 4.50 21.19
CA GLU A 93 -9.34 5.65 20.32
C GLU A 93 -8.29 5.67 19.20
N GLU A 94 -8.74 5.50 17.97
CA GLU A 94 -7.88 5.61 16.79
C GLU A 94 -8.17 6.91 16.04
N ILE A 95 -7.14 7.44 15.42
CA ILE A 95 -7.25 8.61 14.53
C ILE A 95 -7.09 8.14 13.09
N GLY A 96 -8.07 8.48 12.26
CA GLY A 96 -8.05 8.21 10.82
C GLY A 96 -7.98 9.48 10.00
N THR A 97 -7.62 9.34 8.72
CA THR A 97 -7.81 10.43 7.75
C THR A 97 -9.27 10.52 7.37
N SER A 98 -9.84 11.72 7.43
CA SER A 98 -11.23 11.96 7.03
C SER A 98 -11.48 11.63 5.57
N THR A 99 -12.74 11.34 5.26
CA THR A 99 -13.20 11.12 3.90
C THR A 99 -14.15 12.24 3.46
N VAL A 100 -14.16 12.49 2.15
CA VAL A 100 -15.04 13.48 1.50
C VAL A 100 -15.68 12.85 0.28
N ASP A 101 -16.72 13.47 -0.25
CA ASP A 101 -17.32 13.03 -1.51
C ASP A 101 -16.28 13.03 -2.64
N ASP A 102 -16.26 11.97 -3.43
CA ASP A 102 -15.34 11.87 -4.57
C ASP A 102 -16.00 12.48 -5.83
N PRO A 103 -15.53 13.66 -6.28
CA PRO A 103 -16.13 14.33 -7.44
C PRO A 103 -16.00 13.55 -8.75
N ALA A 104 -15.04 12.62 -8.82
CA ALA A 104 -14.85 11.77 -10.00
C ALA A 104 -15.65 10.47 -9.93
N ARG A 105 -16.26 10.15 -8.79
CA ARG A 105 -17.04 8.94 -8.56
C ARG A 105 -18.29 9.27 -7.74
N PRO A 106 -19.37 9.79 -8.36
CA PRO A 106 -20.59 10.20 -7.66
C PRO A 106 -21.14 9.10 -6.74
N GLY A 107 -21.46 9.46 -5.50
CA GLY A 107 -21.95 8.53 -4.48
C GLY A 107 -20.87 7.67 -3.82
N GLN A 108 -19.61 7.95 -4.08
CA GLN A 108 -18.48 7.33 -3.39
C GLN A 108 -17.66 8.39 -2.63
N HIS A 109 -16.89 7.94 -1.65
CA HIS A 109 -15.99 8.79 -0.89
C HIS A 109 -14.53 8.60 -1.33
N CYS A 110 -13.69 9.55 -0.95
CA CYS A 110 -12.26 9.47 -1.07
C CYS A 110 -11.57 10.12 0.14
N CYS A 111 -10.34 9.74 0.39
CA CYS A 111 -9.50 10.37 1.40
C CYS A 111 -9.40 11.89 1.16
N VAL A 112 -9.48 12.69 2.21
CA VAL A 112 -9.39 14.16 2.16
C VAL A 112 -8.13 14.66 1.45
N PHE A 113 -7.03 13.88 1.51
CA PHE A 113 -5.75 14.19 0.87
C PHE A 113 -5.66 13.80 -0.61
N LEU A 114 -6.72 13.27 -1.21
CA LEU A 114 -6.72 12.93 -2.63
C LEU A 114 -6.98 14.18 -3.47
N GLN A 115 -6.06 14.52 -4.36
CA GLN A 115 -6.17 15.64 -5.30
C GLN A 115 -7.14 15.33 -6.45
N PRO A 116 -7.66 16.35 -7.16
CA PRO A 116 -8.51 16.15 -8.34
C PRO A 116 -7.83 15.36 -9.47
N ASP A 117 -6.50 15.46 -9.60
CA ASP A 117 -5.70 14.70 -10.56
C ASP A 117 -5.40 13.26 -10.13
N ARG A 118 -6.00 12.83 -9.03
CA ARG A 118 -5.90 11.48 -8.44
C ARG A 118 -4.55 11.16 -7.80
N LYS A 119 -3.75 12.18 -7.47
CA LYS A 119 -2.53 12.01 -6.68
C LYS A 119 -2.81 12.25 -5.20
N CYS A 120 -2.05 11.59 -4.35
CA CYS A 120 -2.05 11.84 -2.92
C CYS A 120 -1.23 13.12 -2.63
N SER A 121 -1.84 14.15 -2.02
CA SER A 121 -1.13 15.39 -1.68
C SER A 121 0.03 15.15 -0.72
N LEU A 122 -0.10 14.19 0.21
CA LEU A 122 0.98 13.83 1.13
C LEU A 122 2.20 13.27 0.40
N GLN A 123 1.97 12.48 -0.67
CA GLN A 123 3.06 11.98 -1.51
C GLN A 123 3.68 13.08 -2.37
N VAL A 124 2.88 13.96 -2.95
CA VAL A 124 3.35 15.09 -3.76
C VAL A 124 4.22 16.02 -2.91
N VAL A 125 3.73 16.46 -1.75
CA VAL A 125 4.49 17.30 -0.82
C VAL A 125 5.79 16.63 -0.38
N SER A 126 5.76 15.31 -0.11
CA SER A 126 6.98 14.57 0.25
C SER A 126 8.01 14.58 -0.86
N GLN A 127 7.58 14.39 -2.12
CA GLN A 127 8.47 14.39 -3.29
C GLN A 127 9.05 15.79 -3.58
N GLU A 128 8.21 16.82 -3.58
CA GLU A 128 8.62 18.19 -3.85
C GLU A 128 9.61 18.75 -2.81
N ASN A 129 9.53 18.25 -1.58
CA ASN A 129 10.43 18.63 -0.49
C ASN A 129 11.57 17.62 -0.27
N ASN A 130 11.78 16.68 -1.17
CA ASN A 130 12.84 15.68 -1.12
C ASN A 130 12.86 14.87 0.20
N LEU A 131 11.71 14.62 0.79
CA LEU A 131 11.61 13.81 2.00
C LEU A 131 11.90 12.34 1.67
N ARG A 132 12.72 11.70 2.51
CA ARG A 132 12.99 10.27 2.36
C ARG A 132 11.68 9.47 2.51
N TRP A 133 11.45 8.50 1.62
CA TRP A 133 10.28 7.61 1.69
C TRP A 133 10.10 7.01 3.10
N PRO A 134 8.89 6.98 3.66
CA PRO A 134 7.60 7.38 3.07
C PRO A 134 7.26 8.87 3.17
N GLY A 135 8.17 9.73 3.67
CA GLY A 135 7.92 11.16 3.90
C GLY A 135 6.84 11.38 4.96
N ILE A 136 5.78 12.11 4.57
CA ILE A 136 4.61 12.34 5.43
C ILE A 136 3.43 11.42 5.10
N LYS A 137 3.59 10.48 4.17
CA LYS A 137 2.55 9.51 3.84
C LYS A 137 2.35 8.55 5.01
N PRO A 138 1.10 8.24 5.42
CA PRO A 138 0.82 7.27 6.47
C PRO A 138 1.41 5.89 6.17
N PHE A 139 1.79 5.18 7.22
CA PHE A 139 2.44 3.87 7.10
C PHE A 139 1.61 2.89 6.26
N TYR A 140 0.33 2.73 6.58
CA TYR A 140 -0.54 1.79 5.86
C TYR A 140 -0.79 2.19 4.40
N CYS A 141 -0.79 3.49 4.10
CA CYS A 141 -0.80 3.96 2.71
C CYS A 141 0.53 3.72 2.00
N ALA A 142 1.65 3.79 2.74
CA ALA A 142 2.98 3.68 2.18
C ALA A 142 3.43 2.23 2.00
N THR A 143 2.89 1.29 2.77
CA THR A 143 3.13 -0.15 2.59
C THR A 143 2.27 -0.78 1.50
N TYR A 144 1.17 -0.12 1.07
CA TYR A 144 0.28 -0.67 0.05
C TYR A 144 1.03 -1.09 -1.22
N PRO A 145 0.83 -2.28 -1.82
CA PRO A 145 -0.31 -3.19 -1.60
C PRO A 145 -0.09 -4.22 -0.48
N PHE A 146 0.96 -4.10 0.31
CA PHE A 146 1.15 -4.97 1.46
C PHE A 146 0.42 -4.42 2.69
N TYR A 147 -0.06 -5.32 3.52
CA TYR A 147 -0.55 -5.04 4.86
C TYR A 147 -0.11 -6.16 5.82
N THR A 148 -0.15 -5.89 7.12
CA THR A 148 0.16 -6.86 8.16
C THR A 148 -1.08 -7.11 9.00
N GLU A 149 -1.42 -8.38 9.19
CA GLU A 149 -2.51 -8.86 10.04
C GLU A 149 -2.08 -10.19 10.65
N ASP A 150 -2.35 -10.43 11.91
CA ASP A 150 -2.00 -11.65 12.65
C ASP A 150 -0.54 -12.09 12.45
N ASP A 151 0.39 -11.14 12.58
CA ASP A 151 1.82 -11.35 12.34
C ASP A 151 2.16 -11.90 10.94
N ALA A 152 1.30 -11.66 9.95
CA ALA A 152 1.55 -12.03 8.56
C ALA A 152 1.67 -10.80 7.66
N LEU A 153 2.63 -10.82 6.74
CA LEU A 153 2.71 -9.88 5.61
C LEU A 153 1.90 -10.45 4.45
N MET A 154 0.85 -9.75 4.11
CA MET A 154 -0.16 -10.15 3.13
C MET A 154 -0.26 -9.15 1.98
N VAL A 155 -1.02 -9.50 0.96
CA VAL A 155 -1.27 -8.65 -0.22
C VAL A 155 -2.75 -8.31 -0.30
N ASP A 156 -3.07 -7.02 -0.41
CA ASP A 156 -4.46 -6.58 -0.63
C ASP A 156 -4.98 -7.03 -1.99
N ASP A 157 -5.93 -7.96 -1.95
CA ASP A 157 -6.65 -8.47 -3.09
C ASP A 157 -8.02 -7.84 -3.29
N GLU A 158 -8.57 -7.24 -2.25
CA GLU A 158 -9.92 -6.70 -2.30
C GLU A 158 -10.01 -5.43 -3.12
N THR A 159 -9.09 -4.49 -2.91
CA THR A 159 -9.12 -3.20 -3.60
C THR A 159 -9.08 -3.33 -5.13
N PRO A 160 -8.21 -4.14 -5.75
CA PRO A 160 -8.23 -4.35 -7.19
C PRO A 160 -9.53 -4.99 -7.72
N LEU A 161 -10.15 -5.88 -6.94
CA LEU A 161 -11.40 -6.54 -7.29
C LEU A 161 -12.61 -5.62 -7.10
N LYS A 162 -12.64 -4.86 -6.01
CA LYS A 162 -13.72 -3.98 -5.62
C LYS A 162 -13.84 -2.75 -6.52
N PHE A 163 -12.71 -2.23 -7.02
CA PHE A 163 -12.66 -1.02 -7.82
C PHE A 163 -12.24 -1.29 -9.27
N LYS A 164 -13.21 -1.41 -10.15
CA LYS A 164 -12.97 -1.51 -11.59
C LYS A 164 -12.17 -0.29 -12.07
N GLY A 165 -10.98 -0.53 -12.60
CA GLY A 165 -10.09 0.54 -13.05
C GLY A 165 -8.94 0.87 -12.06
N ALA A 166 -8.85 0.19 -10.92
CA ALA A 166 -7.65 0.24 -10.10
C ALA A 166 -6.42 -0.09 -10.95
N ALA A 167 -5.35 0.71 -10.82
CA ALA A 167 -4.12 0.51 -11.60
C ALA A 167 -3.10 -0.37 -10.89
N CYS A 168 -3.22 -0.50 -9.57
CA CYS A 168 -2.38 -1.38 -8.79
C CYS A 168 -2.54 -2.83 -9.24
N ARG A 169 -1.42 -3.52 -9.36
CA ARG A 169 -1.36 -4.93 -9.75
C ARG A 169 -2.03 -5.25 -11.10
N ARG A 170 -2.11 -4.27 -12.02
CA ARG A 170 -2.54 -4.55 -13.40
C ARG A 170 -1.55 -5.49 -14.09
N PRO A 171 -2.03 -6.33 -15.02
CA PRO A 171 -1.15 -7.21 -15.79
C PRO A 171 -0.02 -6.46 -16.47
N SER A 172 1.17 -7.04 -16.44
CA SER A 172 2.36 -6.53 -17.11
C SER A 172 3.25 -7.69 -17.56
N SER A 173 4.31 -7.38 -18.31
CA SER A 173 5.34 -8.35 -18.68
C SER A 173 6.43 -8.52 -17.63
N ASP A 174 6.39 -7.78 -16.53
CA ASP A 174 7.38 -7.86 -15.46
C ASP A 174 7.32 -9.23 -14.78
N LYS A 175 8.45 -9.93 -14.75
CA LYS A 175 8.58 -11.29 -14.21
C LYS A 175 9.06 -11.30 -12.75
N ARG A 176 9.37 -10.14 -12.19
CA ARG A 176 9.78 -10.05 -10.78
C ARG A 176 8.61 -10.38 -9.85
N PRO A 177 8.86 -10.97 -8.68
CA PRO A 177 7.84 -11.17 -7.66
C PRO A 177 7.44 -9.85 -7.00
N LEU A 178 6.30 -9.85 -6.28
CA LEU A 178 5.78 -8.63 -5.66
C LEU A 178 6.78 -7.96 -4.71
N TYR A 179 7.48 -8.71 -3.88
CA TYR A 179 8.46 -8.14 -2.94
C TYR A 179 9.65 -7.43 -3.63
N GLU A 180 9.92 -7.72 -4.92
CA GLU A 180 10.92 -7.00 -5.72
C GLU A 180 10.30 -5.80 -6.44
N ILE A 181 9.08 -5.94 -6.95
CA ILE A 181 8.33 -4.86 -7.63
C ILE A 181 8.03 -3.74 -6.65
N TYR A 182 7.55 -4.11 -5.45
CA TYR A 182 7.20 -3.20 -4.35
C TYR A 182 8.29 -3.24 -3.25
N LYS A 183 9.55 -3.10 -3.68
CA LYS A 183 10.71 -3.21 -2.78
C LYS A 183 10.67 -2.22 -1.62
N MET A 184 10.30 -0.97 -1.89
CA MET A 184 10.29 0.07 -0.85
C MET A 184 9.20 -0.16 0.18
N GLU A 185 8.05 -0.65 -0.26
CA GLU A 185 6.92 -1.05 0.56
C GLU A 185 7.27 -2.27 1.42
N ALA A 186 7.93 -3.27 0.82
CA ALA A 186 8.40 -4.46 1.56
C ALA A 186 9.48 -4.10 2.60
N ILE A 187 10.42 -3.19 2.27
CA ILE A 187 11.40 -2.67 3.22
C ILE A 187 10.69 -1.91 4.36
N LEU A 188 9.67 -1.12 4.05
CA LEU A 188 8.93 -0.39 5.08
C LEU A 188 8.21 -1.33 6.04
N ALA A 189 7.63 -2.42 5.51
CA ALA A 189 6.91 -3.41 6.32
C ALA A 189 7.85 -4.30 7.17
N LEU A 190 8.98 -4.75 6.61
CA LEU A 190 9.89 -5.72 7.24
C LEU A 190 11.13 -5.09 7.89
N GLY A 191 11.40 -3.83 7.60
CA GLY A 191 12.68 -3.19 7.87
C GLY A 191 13.77 -3.65 6.89
N GLU A 192 14.87 -2.87 6.78
CA GLU A 192 16.01 -3.16 5.89
C GLU A 192 16.60 -4.56 6.14
N ASP A 193 16.76 -4.93 7.42
CA ASP A 193 17.34 -6.23 7.80
C ASP A 193 16.39 -7.38 7.50
N GLY A 194 15.07 -7.19 7.73
CA GLY A 194 14.06 -8.18 7.39
C GLY A 194 13.99 -8.42 5.89
N TYR A 195 14.03 -7.36 5.09
CA TYR A 195 14.07 -7.48 3.64
C TYR A 195 15.32 -8.20 3.15
N ARG A 196 16.50 -7.93 3.72
CA ARG A 196 17.75 -8.67 3.41
C ARG A 196 17.64 -10.15 3.78
N GLU A 197 17.05 -10.47 4.93
CA GLU A 197 16.81 -11.85 5.33
C GLU A 197 15.86 -12.55 4.35
N LEU A 198 14.77 -11.90 3.94
CA LEU A 198 13.83 -12.39 2.93
C LEU A 198 14.57 -12.80 1.64
N LEU A 199 15.38 -11.89 1.07
CA LEU A 199 16.16 -12.18 -0.13
C LEU A 199 17.08 -13.39 0.05
N SER A 200 17.83 -13.46 1.17
CA SER A 200 18.72 -14.57 1.46
C SER A 200 18.00 -15.92 1.57
N ARG A 201 16.79 -15.93 2.15
CA ARG A 201 15.98 -17.15 2.29
C ARG A 201 15.43 -17.62 0.95
N VAL A 202 14.90 -16.70 0.15
CA VAL A 202 14.37 -17.01 -1.19
C VAL A 202 15.47 -17.52 -2.11
N ASP A 203 16.67 -16.92 -2.12
CA ASP A 203 17.79 -17.38 -2.93
C ASP A 203 18.24 -18.79 -2.57
N ARG A 204 18.24 -19.13 -1.28
CA ARG A 204 18.58 -20.49 -0.82
C ARG A 204 17.56 -21.53 -1.27
N SER A 205 16.27 -21.19 -1.27
CA SER A 205 15.22 -22.12 -1.73
C SER A 205 15.27 -22.37 -3.23
N ARG A 206 15.71 -21.39 -4.04
CA ARG A 206 15.85 -21.53 -5.51
C ARG A 206 17.06 -22.37 -5.95
N ARG A 207 18.02 -22.61 -5.05
CA ARG A 207 19.25 -23.39 -5.34
C ARG A 207 19.14 -24.87 -4.94
N ARG A 208 18.06 -25.25 -4.30
CA ARG A 208 17.75 -26.65 -3.94
C ARG A 208 16.88 -27.30 -4.98
#